data_be50cc6c8a4977490d5c32a8ded67e1a
#
_entry.id   be50cc6c8a4977490d5c32a8ded67e1a
#
_cell.length_a   1.000
_cell.length_b   1.000
_cell.length_c   1.000
_cell.angle_alpha   90.00
_cell.angle_beta   90.00
_cell.angle_gamma   90.00
#
_symmetry.space_group_name_H-M   'P 1'
#
loop_
_entity.id
_entity.type
_entity.pdbx_description
1 polymer ?
#
loop_
_entity_poly.entity_id
_entity_poly.type
_entity_poly.pdbx_seq_one_letter_code
_entity_poly.pdbx_strand_id
1 'polypeptide(L)'
;MIKSMTGFGRAEAVTKEWKITVELKSVNHRYLDLNIKMPRKLNLFEGQVRNLMKTYMQRGKVDVFITYEDYTAGSVALKYNRDLAAEYLGYFKEMEEDFQLKNDIGVAALSRYPEVLTMEEQPVNEEKLWTCLEGPLHEACRRFVDTRETEGRNLKNDLLTKLDALDEKVSAVEARSPEVVQAYREKLEAKVHELLEDSQIDDNRIAAEVVIYSDKICNDEETVRLHSHIRGMKKILTEKEGIGRKLDFMAQEMNREANTILSKSNDIEISDSAIDLKTEIEKIREQIQNIE
;
A
#
# COMPACT_ATOMS: atom_id res chain seq x y z
N MET A 1 5.39 8.00 14.45
CA MET A 1 3.93 7.99 14.25
C MET A 1 3.64 6.92 13.23
N ILE A 2 2.64 6.09 13.42
CA ILE A 2 2.28 5.03 12.45
C ILE A 2 1.83 5.68 11.15
N LYS A 3 2.34 5.18 10.02
CA LYS A 3 1.97 5.63 8.68
C LYS A 3 1.32 4.48 7.90
N SER A 4 0.33 4.80 7.07
CA SER A 4 -0.18 3.84 6.08
C SER A 4 0.80 3.71 4.91
N MET A 5 0.89 2.52 4.32
CA MET A 5 1.64 2.33 3.07
C MET A 5 0.88 2.87 1.85
N THR A 6 -0.44 3.07 1.95
CA THR A 6 -1.24 3.76 0.95
C THR A 6 -1.26 5.25 1.22
N GLY A 7 -1.29 6.04 0.17
CA GLY A 7 -1.32 7.50 0.28
C GLY A 7 -1.57 8.16 -1.06
N PHE A 8 -2.00 9.40 -0.99
CA PHE A 8 -2.26 10.27 -2.12
C PHE A 8 -1.76 11.69 -1.84
N GLY A 9 -1.10 12.29 -2.82
CA GLY A 9 -0.69 13.68 -2.75
C GLY A 9 -0.81 14.31 -4.12
N ARG A 10 -1.38 15.49 -4.19
CA ARG A 10 -1.49 16.28 -5.43
C ARG A 10 -1.23 17.73 -5.15
N ALA A 11 -0.42 18.34 -6.00
CA ALA A 11 -0.21 19.79 -6.00
C ALA A 11 -0.11 20.28 -7.43
N GLU A 12 -0.47 21.54 -7.62
CA GLU A 12 -0.32 22.20 -8.90
C GLU A 12 0.24 23.61 -8.69
N ALA A 13 1.02 24.06 -9.66
CA ALA A 13 1.44 25.44 -9.78
C ALA A 13 1.04 25.96 -11.16
N VAL A 14 0.41 27.12 -11.16
CA VAL A 14 -0.08 27.78 -12.37
C VAL A 14 0.54 29.15 -12.43
N THR A 15 1.15 29.47 -13.57
CA THR A 15 1.63 30.81 -13.90
C THR A 15 0.96 31.29 -15.19
N LYS A 16 1.31 32.47 -15.67
CA LYS A 16 0.85 32.96 -16.97
C LYS A 16 1.47 32.18 -18.15
N GLU A 17 2.60 31.54 -17.92
CA GLU A 17 3.41 30.89 -18.95
C GLU A 17 3.23 29.38 -18.98
N TRP A 18 2.90 28.76 -17.84
CA TRP A 18 2.84 27.30 -17.74
C TRP A 18 1.99 26.85 -16.55
N LYS A 19 1.57 25.57 -16.60
CA LYS A 19 0.97 24.83 -15.49
C LYS A 19 1.70 23.51 -15.29
N ILE A 20 2.08 23.22 -14.04
CA ILE A 20 2.63 21.94 -13.62
C ILE A 20 1.69 21.32 -12.60
N THR A 21 1.34 20.05 -12.81
CA THR A 21 0.62 19.25 -11.82
C THR A 21 1.47 18.03 -11.46
N VAL A 22 1.61 17.78 -10.17
CA VAL A 22 2.30 16.60 -9.61
C VAL A 22 1.29 15.79 -8.82
N GLU A 23 1.14 14.52 -9.15
CA GLU A 23 0.26 13.58 -8.45
C GLU A 23 1.04 12.36 -8.02
N LEU A 24 0.88 11.97 -6.75
CA LEU A 24 1.54 10.84 -6.10
C LEU A 24 0.49 9.86 -5.62
N LYS A 25 0.65 8.58 -5.94
CA LYS A 25 -0.16 7.48 -5.41
C LYS A 25 0.75 6.36 -4.93
N SER A 26 0.47 5.79 -3.77
CA SER A 26 1.22 4.62 -3.30
C SER A 26 0.33 3.45 -2.97
N VAL A 27 0.93 2.26 -3.13
CA VAL A 27 0.38 0.99 -2.68
C VAL A 27 1.43 0.26 -1.85
N ASN A 28 0.97 -0.73 -1.07
CA ASN A 28 1.85 -1.54 -0.24
C ASN A 28 2.95 -2.21 -1.10
N HIS A 29 4.20 -2.01 -0.72
CA HIS A 29 5.35 -2.72 -1.29
C HIS A 29 6.49 -2.79 -0.29
N ARG A 30 7.25 -3.91 -0.34
CA ARG A 30 8.33 -4.19 0.61
C ARG A 30 9.48 -3.18 0.56
N TYR A 31 9.80 -2.67 -0.62
CA TYR A 31 10.87 -1.72 -0.89
C TYR A 31 10.31 -0.43 -1.47
N LEU A 32 11.10 0.64 -1.48
CA LEU A 32 10.73 1.85 -2.21
C LEU A 32 10.92 1.61 -3.71
N ASP A 33 9.82 1.60 -4.45
CA ASP A 33 9.78 1.53 -5.90
C ASP A 33 9.10 2.79 -6.44
N LEU A 34 9.85 3.64 -7.13
CA LEU A 34 9.38 4.90 -7.69
C LEU A 34 9.20 4.77 -9.20
N ASN A 35 7.96 4.77 -9.65
CA ASN A 35 7.59 4.78 -11.08
C ASN A 35 7.20 6.21 -11.47
N ILE A 36 8.13 6.91 -12.14
CA ILE A 36 7.95 8.33 -12.47
C ILE A 36 7.56 8.44 -13.94
N LYS A 37 6.40 9.06 -14.18
CA LYS A 37 5.88 9.37 -15.51
C LYS A 37 5.84 10.88 -15.68
N MET A 38 6.59 11.39 -16.65
CA MET A 38 6.71 12.81 -16.92
C MET A 38 6.89 13.09 -18.42
N PRO A 39 6.57 14.31 -18.91
CA PRO A 39 6.82 14.75 -20.27
C PRO A 39 8.31 14.73 -20.61
N ARG A 40 8.66 14.50 -21.89
CA ARG A 40 10.07 14.44 -22.37
C ARG A 40 10.90 15.64 -21.96
N LYS A 41 10.30 16.84 -21.97
CA LYS A 41 10.96 18.10 -21.56
C LYS A 41 11.46 18.09 -20.11
N LEU A 42 10.88 17.26 -19.23
CA LEU A 42 11.24 17.16 -17.82
C LEU A 42 12.15 15.94 -17.49
N ASN A 43 12.38 15.04 -18.45
CA ASN A 43 13.17 13.81 -18.20
C ASN A 43 14.58 14.06 -17.65
N LEU A 44 15.17 15.21 -17.99
CA LEU A 44 16.48 15.60 -17.46
C LEU A 44 16.49 15.72 -15.92
N PHE A 45 15.34 15.97 -15.31
CA PHE A 45 15.17 16.12 -13.85
C PHE A 45 14.78 14.81 -13.13
N GLU A 46 14.63 13.68 -13.83
CA GLU A 46 14.20 12.42 -13.20
C GLU A 46 15.06 12.04 -11.98
N GLY A 47 16.38 12.21 -12.08
CA GLY A 47 17.30 11.93 -10.98
C GLY A 47 17.09 12.84 -9.76
N GLN A 48 16.84 14.13 -10.01
CA GLN A 48 16.58 15.11 -8.95
C GLN A 48 15.22 14.85 -8.28
N VAL A 49 14.17 14.57 -9.06
CA VAL A 49 12.83 14.19 -8.56
C VAL A 49 12.95 12.94 -7.68
N ARG A 50 13.64 11.91 -8.15
CA ARG A 50 13.85 10.65 -7.42
C ARG A 50 14.59 10.87 -6.11
N ASN A 51 15.62 11.70 -6.10
CA ASN A 51 16.39 12.02 -4.90
C ASN A 51 15.56 12.81 -3.88
N LEU A 52 14.81 13.81 -4.35
CA LEU A 52 13.92 14.59 -3.50
C LEU A 52 12.86 13.69 -2.85
N MET A 53 12.21 12.81 -3.60
CA MET A 53 11.18 11.92 -3.09
C MET A 53 11.70 10.95 -2.01
N LYS A 54 12.96 10.47 -2.14
CA LYS A 54 13.60 9.62 -1.12
C LYS A 54 13.75 10.30 0.24
N THR A 55 13.71 11.62 0.32
CA THR A 55 13.74 12.35 1.60
C THR A 55 12.40 12.30 2.35
N TYR A 56 11.30 12.04 1.64
CA TYR A 56 9.95 12.00 2.20
C TYR A 56 9.44 10.58 2.47
N MET A 57 9.97 9.57 1.78
CA MET A 57 9.45 8.21 1.84
C MET A 57 10.56 7.15 1.72
N GLN A 58 10.42 6.07 2.49
CA GLN A 58 11.42 4.99 2.57
C GLN A 58 10.91 3.65 2.02
N ARG A 59 9.58 3.46 1.92
CA ARG A 59 8.94 2.22 1.47
C ARG A 59 7.67 2.53 0.66
N GLY A 60 7.22 1.49 -0.06
CA GLY A 60 6.01 1.54 -0.87
C GLY A 60 6.33 1.62 -2.37
N LYS A 61 5.41 1.16 -3.19
CA LYS A 61 5.44 1.42 -4.63
C LYS A 61 4.66 2.71 -4.88
N VAL A 62 5.36 3.72 -5.40
CA VAL A 62 4.81 5.06 -5.60
C VAL A 62 4.80 5.39 -7.08
N ASP A 63 3.61 5.54 -7.63
CA ASP A 63 3.40 6.08 -8.97
C ASP A 63 3.36 7.61 -8.89
N VAL A 64 4.20 8.24 -9.69
CA VAL A 64 4.37 9.70 -9.78
C VAL A 64 3.96 10.14 -11.18
N PHE A 65 2.97 10.98 -11.26
CA PHE A 65 2.50 11.57 -12.51
C PHE A 65 2.79 13.05 -12.50
N ILE A 66 3.64 13.51 -13.41
CA ILE A 66 3.95 14.91 -13.60
C ILE A 66 3.42 15.33 -14.96
N THR A 67 2.56 16.36 -14.99
CA THR A 67 2.09 16.95 -16.23
C THR A 67 2.61 18.39 -16.33
N TYR A 68 2.95 18.80 -17.52
CA TYR A 68 3.41 20.15 -17.85
C TYR A 68 2.62 20.67 -19.06
N GLU A 69 1.94 21.76 -18.87
CA GLU A 69 1.23 22.48 -19.90
C GLU A 69 1.94 23.83 -20.12
N ASP A 70 2.34 24.09 -21.35
CA ASP A 70 3.04 25.30 -21.75
C ASP A 70 2.02 26.24 -22.43
N TYR A 71 1.77 27.38 -21.80
CA TYR A 71 0.87 28.39 -22.33
C TYR A 71 1.58 29.42 -23.22
N THR A 72 2.91 29.37 -23.28
CA THR A 72 3.72 30.17 -24.20
C THR A 72 3.82 29.53 -25.57
N ALA A 73 3.10 28.42 -25.79
CA ALA A 73 3.11 27.62 -27.02
C ALA A 73 2.65 28.39 -28.26
N GLY A 74 3.41 29.34 -28.67
CA GLY A 74 3.41 30.09 -29.91
C GLY A 74 4.82 30.44 -30.35
N SER A 75 5.83 30.14 -29.51
CA SER A 75 7.23 30.46 -29.76
C SER A 75 7.99 29.34 -30.49
N VAL A 76 7.34 28.73 -31.47
CA VAL A 76 8.09 27.97 -32.46
C VAL A 76 8.79 29.01 -33.34
N ALA A 77 10.10 29.14 -33.15
CA ALA A 77 10.89 30.00 -34.00
C ALA A 77 11.10 29.27 -35.35
N LEU A 78 10.64 29.92 -36.42
CA LEU A 78 10.99 29.42 -37.75
C LEU A 78 12.43 29.85 -38.03
N LYS A 79 13.32 28.85 -38.22
CA LYS A 79 14.73 29.09 -38.60
C LYS A 79 14.92 28.86 -40.06
N TYR A 80 15.52 29.84 -40.71
CA TYR A 80 15.91 29.78 -42.13
C TYR A 80 17.40 29.41 -42.23
N ASN A 81 17.68 28.27 -42.86
CA ASN A 81 19.03 27.81 -43.14
C ASN A 81 19.47 28.38 -44.55
N ARG A 82 20.08 29.55 -44.52
CA ARG A 82 20.48 30.28 -45.71
C ARG A 82 21.53 29.53 -46.51
N ASP A 83 22.49 28.90 -45.83
CA ASP A 83 23.63 28.24 -46.44
C ASP A 83 23.17 26.98 -47.18
N LEU A 84 22.32 26.17 -46.58
CA LEU A 84 21.73 25.01 -47.22
C LEU A 84 20.80 25.40 -48.39
N ALA A 85 20.04 26.47 -48.28
CA ALA A 85 19.23 26.96 -49.39
C ALA A 85 20.07 27.42 -50.58
N ALA A 86 21.23 28.03 -50.33
CA ALA A 86 22.18 28.44 -51.39
C ALA A 86 22.81 27.20 -52.07
N GLU A 87 23.12 26.16 -51.30
CA GLU A 87 23.64 24.90 -51.82
C GLU A 87 22.62 24.19 -52.72
N TYR A 88 21.37 24.09 -52.31
CA TYR A 88 20.28 23.59 -53.19
C TYR A 88 20.15 24.38 -54.47
N LEU A 89 20.18 25.69 -54.40
CA LEU A 89 20.11 26.53 -55.61
C LEU A 89 21.33 26.35 -56.52
N GLY A 90 22.52 26.07 -55.97
CA GLY A 90 23.73 25.70 -56.73
C GLY A 90 23.51 24.42 -57.54
N TYR A 91 23.08 23.37 -56.86
CA TYR A 91 22.83 22.07 -57.51
C TYR A 91 21.70 22.15 -58.55
N PHE A 92 20.67 22.97 -58.34
CA PHE A 92 19.62 23.13 -59.33
C PHE A 92 20.11 23.82 -60.62
N LYS A 93 21.09 24.74 -60.51
CA LYS A 93 21.74 25.31 -61.71
C LYS A 93 22.60 24.30 -62.43
N GLU A 94 23.39 23.47 -61.72
CA GLU A 94 24.17 22.39 -62.31
C GLU A 94 23.27 21.40 -63.06
N MET A 95 22.13 21.00 -62.42
CA MET A 95 21.14 20.12 -63.07
C MET A 95 20.50 20.72 -64.31
N GLU A 96 20.24 22.04 -64.32
CA GLU A 96 19.73 22.78 -65.48
C GLU A 96 20.72 22.70 -66.65
N GLU A 97 22.00 22.91 -66.34
CA GLU A 97 23.08 22.86 -67.34
C GLU A 97 23.34 21.42 -67.85
N ASP A 98 23.46 20.45 -67.01
CA ASP A 98 23.78 19.07 -67.30
C ASP A 98 22.71 18.34 -68.12
N PHE A 99 21.44 18.62 -67.81
CA PHE A 99 20.29 17.90 -68.37
C PHE A 99 19.43 18.78 -69.30
N GLN A 100 19.81 20.03 -69.51
CA GLN A 100 19.06 21.00 -70.34
C GLN A 100 17.58 21.14 -69.94
N LEU A 101 17.33 21.06 -68.64
CA LEU A 101 16.02 21.19 -68.03
C LEU A 101 15.76 22.69 -67.75
N LYS A 102 14.49 23.08 -67.71
CA LYS A 102 14.13 24.43 -67.29
C LYS A 102 14.06 24.50 -65.77
N ASN A 103 14.84 25.37 -65.15
CA ASN A 103 14.75 25.65 -63.73
C ASN A 103 13.57 26.55 -63.43
N ASP A 104 12.55 26.05 -62.72
CA ASP A 104 11.35 26.74 -62.32
C ASP A 104 11.20 26.82 -60.80
N ILE A 105 12.32 26.69 -60.07
CA ILE A 105 12.35 26.70 -58.61
C ILE A 105 11.99 28.12 -58.10
N GLY A 106 10.78 28.24 -57.54
CA GLY A 106 10.36 29.42 -56.84
C GLY A 106 10.56 29.31 -55.31
N VAL A 107 10.40 30.45 -54.61
CA VAL A 107 10.59 30.54 -53.17
C VAL A 107 9.73 29.53 -52.41
N ALA A 108 8.48 29.30 -52.86
CA ALA A 108 7.58 28.35 -52.23
C ALA A 108 8.03 26.89 -52.38
N ALA A 109 8.73 26.56 -53.50
CA ALA A 109 9.34 25.25 -53.69
C ALA A 109 10.60 25.12 -52.83
N LEU A 110 11.49 26.09 -52.84
CA LEU A 110 12.73 26.08 -52.05
C LEU A 110 12.45 25.95 -50.53
N SER A 111 11.42 26.61 -50.01
CA SER A 111 11.06 26.57 -48.60
C SER A 111 10.57 25.18 -48.10
N ARG A 112 10.22 24.28 -49.03
CA ARG A 112 9.77 22.89 -48.74
C ARG A 112 10.86 21.86 -48.75
N TYR A 113 12.08 22.23 -49.25
CA TYR A 113 13.18 21.29 -49.22
C TYR A 113 13.64 21.01 -47.79
N PRO A 114 14.08 19.80 -47.51
CA PRO A 114 14.48 19.40 -46.17
C PRO A 114 15.45 20.39 -45.54
N GLU A 115 15.22 20.75 -44.30
CA GLU A 115 16.10 21.56 -43.44
C GLU A 115 16.31 23.03 -43.93
N VAL A 116 15.67 23.49 -45.03
CA VAL A 116 15.72 24.87 -45.46
C VAL A 116 14.95 25.79 -44.52
N LEU A 117 13.76 25.34 -44.06
CA LEU A 117 12.97 25.97 -43.01
C LEU A 117 12.70 24.92 -41.94
N THR A 118 13.24 25.11 -40.79
CA THR A 118 13.01 24.25 -39.59
C THR A 118 12.24 24.98 -38.53
N MET A 119 11.35 24.28 -37.86
CA MET A 119 10.72 24.76 -36.64
C MET A 119 11.61 24.40 -35.46
N GLU A 120 12.28 25.36 -34.86
CA GLU A 120 13.06 25.12 -33.64
C GLU A 120 12.23 25.50 -32.41
N GLU A 121 12.12 24.58 -31.46
CA GLU A 121 11.62 24.93 -30.12
C GLU A 121 12.68 25.81 -29.44
N GLN A 122 12.23 26.90 -28.82
CA GLN A 122 13.16 27.76 -28.07
C GLN A 122 13.81 26.94 -26.93
N PRO A 123 15.12 27.10 -26.71
CA PRO A 123 15.79 26.41 -25.61
C PRO A 123 15.16 26.83 -24.27
N VAL A 124 14.59 25.86 -23.57
CA VAL A 124 13.98 26.07 -22.26
C VAL A 124 15.11 26.30 -21.24
N ASN A 125 14.99 27.35 -20.44
CA ASN A 125 15.94 27.57 -19.35
C ASN A 125 15.70 26.49 -18.27
N GLU A 126 16.64 25.54 -18.16
CA GLU A 126 16.57 24.39 -17.24
C GLU A 126 16.39 24.82 -15.79
N GLU A 127 17.10 25.85 -15.33
CA GLU A 127 17.02 26.33 -13.96
C GLU A 127 15.62 26.87 -13.62
N LYS A 128 15.01 27.64 -14.56
CA LYS A 128 13.64 28.09 -14.37
C LYS A 128 12.66 26.92 -14.34
N LEU A 129 12.84 25.94 -15.23
CA LEU A 129 11.95 24.79 -15.31
C LEU A 129 12.03 23.92 -14.04
N TRP A 130 13.26 23.73 -13.50
CA TRP A 130 13.43 23.03 -12.22
C TRP A 130 12.73 23.79 -11.07
N THR A 131 12.96 25.09 -10.94
CA THR A 131 12.34 25.93 -9.91
C THR A 131 10.81 25.85 -9.97
N CYS A 132 10.26 25.77 -11.17
CA CYS A 132 8.81 25.60 -11.38
C CYS A 132 8.29 24.25 -10.92
N LEU A 133 9.08 23.17 -11.10
CA LEU A 133 8.73 21.79 -10.71
C LEU A 133 8.92 21.53 -9.23
N GLU A 134 9.99 22.06 -8.65
CA GLU A 134 10.43 21.76 -7.27
C GLU A 134 9.36 22.13 -6.23
N GLY A 135 8.74 23.31 -6.36
CA GLY A 135 7.70 23.78 -5.45
C GLY A 135 6.49 22.84 -5.37
N PRO A 136 5.81 22.57 -6.50
CA PRO A 136 4.70 21.60 -6.54
C PRO A 136 5.10 20.19 -6.11
N LEU A 137 6.32 19.74 -6.42
CA LEU A 137 6.81 18.43 -6.01
C LEU A 137 6.93 18.32 -4.48
N HIS A 138 7.52 19.32 -3.83
CA HIS A 138 7.59 19.40 -2.37
C HIS A 138 6.19 19.41 -1.73
N GLU A 139 5.29 20.20 -2.26
CA GLU A 139 3.93 20.30 -1.73
C GLU A 139 3.15 19.00 -1.93
N ALA A 140 3.25 18.35 -3.09
CA ALA A 140 2.65 17.04 -3.33
C ALA A 140 3.19 15.98 -2.37
N CYS A 141 4.53 15.98 -2.12
CA CYS A 141 5.17 15.08 -1.15
C CYS A 141 4.68 15.34 0.28
N ARG A 142 4.51 16.59 0.71
CA ARG A 142 3.97 16.92 2.04
C ARG A 142 2.54 16.37 2.19
N ARG A 143 1.65 16.69 1.25
CA ARG A 143 0.26 16.19 1.26
C ARG A 143 0.19 14.67 1.23
N PHE A 144 1.09 14.04 0.50
CA PHE A 144 1.22 12.59 0.47
C PHE A 144 1.58 12.03 1.86
N VAL A 145 2.56 12.61 2.56
CA VAL A 145 2.93 12.21 3.91
C VAL A 145 1.79 12.46 4.90
N ASP A 146 1.12 13.61 4.84
CA ASP A 146 -0.01 13.96 5.71
C ASP A 146 -1.18 12.97 5.54
N THR A 147 -1.47 12.57 4.30
CA THR A 147 -2.49 11.54 4.01
C THR A 147 -2.11 10.21 4.65
N ARG A 148 -0.87 9.76 4.50
CA ARG A 148 -0.37 8.52 5.10
C ARG A 148 -0.41 8.54 6.63
N GLU A 149 -0.10 9.67 7.26
CA GLU A 149 -0.16 9.83 8.71
C GLU A 149 -1.59 9.85 9.23
N THR A 150 -2.50 10.47 8.49
CA THR A 150 -3.92 10.50 8.85
C THR A 150 -4.54 9.10 8.73
N GLU A 151 -4.28 8.40 7.64
CA GLU A 151 -4.75 7.04 7.42
C GLU A 151 -4.12 6.06 8.43
N GLY A 152 -2.82 6.22 8.74
CA GLY A 152 -2.14 5.43 9.76
C GLY A 152 -2.74 5.59 11.16
N ARG A 153 -3.20 6.79 11.52
CA ARG A 153 -3.95 7.03 12.77
C ARG A 153 -5.31 6.31 12.77
N ASN A 154 -6.02 6.36 11.66
CA ASN A 154 -7.32 5.68 11.52
C ASN A 154 -7.15 4.16 11.63
N LEU A 155 -6.16 3.58 10.92
CA LEU A 155 -5.81 2.17 11.01
C LEU A 155 -5.45 1.74 12.43
N LYS A 156 -4.66 2.56 13.14
CA LYS A 156 -4.32 2.29 14.54
C LYS A 156 -5.56 2.21 15.42
N ASN A 157 -6.47 3.18 15.31
CA ASN A 157 -7.68 3.24 16.13
C ASN A 157 -8.61 2.05 15.82
N ASP A 158 -8.77 1.69 14.56
CA ASP A 158 -9.56 0.53 14.15
C ASP A 158 -8.96 -0.78 14.67
N LEU A 159 -7.63 -0.93 14.60
CA LEU A 159 -6.94 -2.09 15.17
C LEU A 159 -7.13 -2.18 16.69
N LEU A 160 -7.05 -1.07 17.42
CA LEU A 160 -7.28 -1.06 18.87
C LEU A 160 -8.71 -1.52 19.19
N THR A 161 -9.72 -1.00 18.47
CA THR A 161 -11.12 -1.42 18.66
C THR A 161 -11.31 -2.91 18.36
N LYS A 162 -10.69 -3.43 17.29
CA LYS A 162 -10.75 -4.87 16.96
C LYS A 162 -10.05 -5.74 18.00
N LEU A 163 -8.93 -5.28 18.56
CA LEU A 163 -8.22 -5.98 19.63
C LEU A 163 -9.02 -5.99 20.94
N ASP A 164 -9.78 -4.93 21.24
CA ASP A 164 -10.68 -4.89 22.40
C ASP A 164 -11.81 -5.91 22.22
N ALA A 165 -12.47 -5.91 21.05
CA ALA A 165 -13.53 -6.88 20.74
C ALA A 165 -13.01 -8.33 20.74
N LEU A 166 -11.77 -8.55 20.30
CA LEU A 166 -11.14 -9.88 20.34
C LEU A 166 -10.89 -10.35 21.78
N ASP A 167 -10.46 -9.44 22.67
CA ASP A 167 -10.23 -9.69 24.10
C ASP A 167 -11.52 -10.12 24.82
N GLU A 168 -12.65 -9.47 24.48
CA GLU A 168 -13.97 -9.85 24.98
C GLU A 168 -14.39 -11.26 24.51
N LYS A 169 -14.12 -11.61 23.27
CA LYS A 169 -14.41 -12.97 22.74
C LYS A 169 -13.56 -14.04 23.41
N VAL A 170 -12.29 -13.76 23.71
CA VAL A 170 -11.43 -14.69 24.48
C VAL A 170 -12.01 -14.91 25.87
N SER A 171 -12.44 -13.82 26.54
CA SER A 171 -13.08 -13.90 27.86
C SER A 171 -14.40 -14.70 27.83
N ALA A 172 -15.16 -14.66 26.73
CA ALA A 172 -16.35 -15.49 26.57
C ALA A 172 -16.02 -17.00 26.49
N VAL A 173 -14.93 -17.36 25.80
CA VAL A 173 -14.43 -18.77 25.78
C VAL A 173 -14.02 -19.21 27.19
N GLU A 174 -13.31 -18.37 27.96
CA GLU A 174 -12.93 -18.66 29.35
C GLU A 174 -14.16 -18.90 30.24
N ALA A 175 -15.19 -18.05 30.12
CA ALA A 175 -16.40 -18.18 30.91
C ALA A 175 -17.19 -19.47 30.55
N ARG A 176 -17.21 -19.87 29.30
CA ARG A 176 -17.93 -21.06 28.81
C ARG A 176 -17.24 -22.37 29.19
N SER A 177 -15.91 -22.41 29.27
CA SER A 177 -15.13 -23.64 29.50
C SER A 177 -15.57 -24.44 30.74
N PRO A 178 -15.80 -23.86 31.93
CA PRO A 178 -16.30 -24.59 33.10
C PRO A 178 -17.69 -25.17 32.92
N GLU A 179 -18.58 -24.46 32.17
CA GLU A 179 -19.95 -24.92 31.91
C GLU A 179 -19.96 -26.19 31.05
N VAL A 180 -19.04 -26.28 30.06
CA VAL A 180 -18.88 -27.47 29.22
C VAL A 180 -18.48 -28.68 30.05
N VAL A 181 -17.55 -28.52 30.99
CA VAL A 181 -17.13 -29.58 31.91
C VAL A 181 -18.30 -30.04 32.78
N GLN A 182 -19.08 -29.11 33.31
CA GLN A 182 -20.23 -29.41 34.13
C GLN A 182 -21.34 -30.18 33.32
N ALA A 183 -21.64 -29.68 32.13
CA ALA A 183 -22.61 -30.33 31.23
C ALA A 183 -22.16 -31.76 30.82
N TYR A 184 -20.87 -31.95 30.62
CA TYR A 184 -20.31 -33.30 30.36
C TYR A 184 -20.50 -34.24 31.56
N ARG A 185 -20.25 -33.76 32.78
CA ARG A 185 -20.45 -34.51 34.01
C ARG A 185 -21.91 -34.96 34.14
N GLU A 186 -22.86 -34.04 34.01
CA GLU A 186 -24.30 -34.33 34.09
C GLU A 186 -24.76 -35.33 33.04
N LYS A 187 -24.27 -35.18 31.81
CA LYS A 187 -24.55 -36.13 30.73
C LYS A 187 -23.97 -37.51 31.00
N LEU A 188 -22.78 -37.58 31.56
CA LEU A 188 -22.12 -38.84 31.90
C LEU A 188 -22.89 -39.58 33.04
N GLU A 189 -23.25 -38.84 34.10
CA GLU A 189 -24.05 -39.38 35.22
C GLU A 189 -25.41 -39.91 34.73
N ALA A 190 -26.12 -39.14 33.88
CA ALA A 190 -27.39 -39.56 33.31
C ALA A 190 -27.24 -40.80 32.43
N LYS A 191 -26.18 -40.88 31.58
CA LYS A 191 -25.93 -42.05 30.71
C LYS A 191 -25.58 -43.29 31.47
N VAL A 192 -24.85 -43.15 32.53
CA VAL A 192 -24.50 -44.22 33.43
C VAL A 192 -25.75 -44.78 34.13
N HIS A 193 -26.60 -43.88 34.64
CA HIS A 193 -27.88 -44.30 35.27
C HIS A 193 -28.81 -45.04 34.27
N GLU A 194 -28.90 -44.58 33.01
CA GLU A 194 -29.68 -45.23 31.95
C GLU A 194 -29.16 -46.69 31.66
N LEU A 195 -27.82 -46.86 31.65
CA LEU A 195 -27.21 -48.15 31.23
C LEU A 195 -27.17 -49.23 32.31
N LEU A 196 -27.17 -48.83 33.60
CA LEU A 196 -26.90 -49.75 34.72
C LEU A 196 -28.07 -49.96 35.66
N GLU A 197 -29.27 -49.44 35.26
CA GLU A 197 -30.54 -49.56 36.00
C GLU A 197 -30.40 -49.27 37.51
N ASP A 198 -30.02 -50.18 38.35
CA ASP A 198 -29.92 -50.03 39.84
C ASP A 198 -28.53 -50.34 40.42
N SER A 199 -27.53 -50.54 39.56
CA SER A 199 -26.19 -50.78 40.10
C SER A 199 -25.48 -49.49 40.52
N GLN A 200 -25.03 -49.43 41.80
CA GLN A 200 -24.25 -48.31 42.33
C GLN A 200 -22.92 -48.22 41.57
N ILE A 201 -22.70 -47.11 40.87
CA ILE A 201 -21.38 -46.79 40.32
C ILE A 201 -20.61 -46.03 41.39
N ASP A 202 -19.31 -46.36 41.45
CA ASP A 202 -18.38 -45.62 42.27
C ASP A 202 -18.20 -44.19 41.68
N ASP A 203 -18.64 -43.19 42.46
CA ASP A 203 -18.51 -41.77 42.13
C ASP A 203 -17.05 -41.40 41.77
N ASN A 204 -16.05 -42.12 42.30
CA ASN A 204 -14.67 -41.91 41.95
C ASN A 204 -14.32 -42.23 40.48
N ARG A 205 -15.06 -43.15 39.84
CA ARG A 205 -14.90 -43.45 38.40
C ARG A 205 -15.44 -42.35 37.53
N ILE A 206 -16.60 -41.78 37.87
CA ILE A 206 -17.18 -40.63 37.18
C ILE A 206 -16.25 -39.43 37.35
N ALA A 207 -15.78 -39.14 38.56
CA ALA A 207 -14.85 -38.05 38.83
C ALA A 207 -13.54 -38.18 38.04
N ALA A 208 -12.98 -39.39 37.96
CA ALA A 208 -11.74 -39.65 37.18
C ALA A 208 -11.95 -39.36 35.67
N GLU A 209 -13.08 -39.80 35.09
CA GLU A 209 -13.40 -39.55 33.69
C GLU A 209 -13.64 -38.06 33.39
N VAL A 210 -14.31 -37.34 34.30
CA VAL A 210 -14.51 -35.89 34.19
C VAL A 210 -13.20 -35.13 34.25
N VAL A 211 -12.23 -35.56 35.09
CA VAL A 211 -10.90 -34.93 35.12
C VAL A 211 -10.15 -35.15 33.82
N ILE A 212 -10.14 -36.41 33.30
CA ILE A 212 -9.50 -36.69 32.01
C ILE A 212 -10.12 -35.87 30.87
N TYR A 213 -11.45 -35.74 30.87
CA TYR A 213 -12.16 -34.93 29.88
C TYR A 213 -11.80 -33.44 30.01
N SER A 214 -11.80 -32.92 31.26
CA SER A 214 -11.45 -31.52 31.55
C SER A 214 -10.04 -31.19 31.06
N ASP A 215 -9.06 -32.07 31.35
CA ASP A 215 -7.69 -31.85 30.87
C ASP A 215 -7.59 -31.85 29.34
N LYS A 216 -8.38 -32.68 28.65
CA LYS A 216 -8.40 -32.76 27.19
C LYS A 216 -8.93 -31.52 26.52
N ILE A 217 -9.96 -30.87 27.10
CA ILE A 217 -10.61 -29.69 26.54
C ILE A 217 -10.12 -28.36 27.16
N CYS A 218 -9.16 -28.44 28.08
CA CYS A 218 -8.62 -27.27 28.77
C CYS A 218 -7.99 -26.28 27.78
N ASN A 219 -8.48 -25.04 27.78
CA ASN A 219 -8.03 -23.96 26.92
C ASN A 219 -7.34 -22.82 27.70
N ASP A 220 -7.06 -23.02 28.98
CA ASP A 220 -6.55 -21.97 29.88
C ASP A 220 -5.22 -21.39 29.40
N GLU A 221 -4.33 -22.24 28.90
CA GLU A 221 -3.03 -21.81 28.38
C GLU A 221 -3.19 -20.95 27.11
N GLU A 222 -4.03 -21.36 26.19
CA GLU A 222 -4.30 -20.68 24.92
C GLU A 222 -4.98 -19.33 25.15
N THR A 223 -5.96 -19.25 26.07
CA THR A 223 -6.65 -17.99 26.38
C THR A 223 -5.73 -17.00 27.09
N VAL A 224 -4.93 -17.44 28.06
CA VAL A 224 -3.91 -16.61 28.72
C VAL A 224 -2.88 -16.08 27.71
N ARG A 225 -2.44 -16.93 26.77
CA ARG A 225 -1.53 -16.53 25.69
C ARG A 225 -2.19 -15.52 24.76
N LEU A 226 -3.44 -15.72 24.34
CA LEU A 226 -4.20 -14.77 23.51
C LEU A 226 -4.31 -13.41 24.19
N HIS A 227 -4.70 -13.33 25.45
CA HIS A 227 -4.73 -12.08 26.22
C HIS A 227 -3.35 -11.41 26.29
N SER A 228 -2.28 -12.20 26.46
CA SER A 228 -0.91 -11.69 26.46
C SER A 228 -0.52 -11.11 25.11
N HIS A 229 -0.84 -11.81 24.00
CA HIS A 229 -0.56 -11.34 22.64
C HIS A 229 -1.37 -10.09 22.29
N ILE A 230 -2.65 -10.02 22.66
CA ILE A 230 -3.49 -8.84 22.48
C ILE A 230 -2.88 -7.62 23.19
N ARG A 231 -2.50 -7.76 24.47
CA ARG A 231 -1.83 -6.69 25.22
C ARG A 231 -0.49 -6.30 24.59
N GLY A 232 0.29 -7.29 24.14
CA GLY A 232 1.55 -7.07 23.43
C GLY A 232 1.36 -6.27 22.14
N MET A 233 0.35 -6.62 21.35
CA MET A 233 0.03 -5.94 20.10
C MET A 233 -0.42 -4.49 20.34
N LYS A 234 -1.29 -4.24 21.34
CA LYS A 234 -1.68 -2.89 21.76
C LYS A 234 -0.46 -2.05 22.16
N LYS A 235 0.53 -2.63 22.83
CA LYS A 235 1.79 -1.96 23.20
C LYS A 235 2.64 -1.64 21.96
N ILE A 236 2.82 -2.60 21.03
CA ILE A 236 3.59 -2.38 19.79
C ILE A 236 2.99 -1.25 18.96
N LEU A 237 1.65 -1.10 18.92
CA LEU A 237 0.97 0.01 18.24
C LEU A 237 1.29 1.40 18.85
N THR A 238 1.98 1.48 19.98
CA THR A 238 2.49 2.75 20.55
C THR A 238 3.95 3.03 20.20
N GLU A 239 4.68 2.06 19.64
CA GLU A 239 6.07 2.19 19.21
C GLU A 239 6.18 3.07 17.95
N LYS A 240 7.40 3.55 17.66
CA LYS A 240 7.58 4.54 16.58
C LYS A 240 8.09 3.95 15.27
N GLU A 241 8.75 2.80 15.28
CA GLU A 241 9.43 2.27 14.09
C GLU A 241 9.40 0.74 14.03
N GLY A 242 9.37 0.21 12.81
CA GLY A 242 9.54 -1.22 12.53
C GLY A 242 8.45 -2.14 13.06
N ILE A 243 7.25 -1.61 13.29
CA ILE A 243 6.16 -2.31 13.99
C ILE A 243 5.49 -3.39 13.14
N GLY A 244 5.40 -3.21 11.81
CA GLY A 244 4.62 -4.11 10.95
C GLY A 244 5.03 -5.59 11.05
N ARG A 245 6.33 -5.90 11.08
CA ARG A 245 6.79 -7.30 11.25
C ARG A 245 6.48 -7.89 12.62
N LYS A 246 6.58 -7.07 13.67
CA LYS A 246 6.26 -7.50 15.04
C LYS A 246 4.77 -7.80 15.16
N LEU A 247 3.93 -6.93 14.59
CA LEU A 247 2.48 -7.11 14.56
C LEU A 247 2.07 -8.34 13.75
N ASP A 248 2.65 -8.57 12.57
CA ASP A 248 2.37 -9.77 11.76
C ASP A 248 2.75 -11.05 12.49
N PHE A 249 3.93 -11.07 13.16
CA PHE A 249 4.32 -12.20 14.00
C PHE A 249 3.33 -12.45 15.14
N MET A 250 2.89 -11.40 15.85
CA MET A 250 1.91 -11.54 16.93
C MET A 250 0.57 -12.06 16.41
N ALA A 251 0.11 -11.59 15.24
CA ALA A 251 -1.12 -12.09 14.63
C ALA A 251 -1.02 -13.58 14.25
N GLN A 252 0.15 -14.02 13.79
CA GLN A 252 0.40 -15.47 13.51
C GLN A 252 0.33 -16.32 14.79
N GLU A 253 0.95 -15.86 15.88
CA GLU A 253 0.87 -16.58 17.17
C GLU A 253 -0.59 -16.61 17.69
N MET A 254 -1.32 -15.48 17.63
CA MET A 254 -2.74 -15.46 17.99
C MET A 254 -3.58 -16.43 17.17
N ASN A 255 -3.34 -16.53 15.87
CA ASN A 255 -4.03 -17.48 14.99
C ASN A 255 -3.69 -18.95 15.37
N ARG A 256 -2.46 -19.19 15.82
CA ARG A 256 -2.04 -20.51 16.31
C ARG A 256 -2.80 -20.90 17.59
N GLU A 257 -2.91 -19.99 18.57
CA GLU A 257 -3.66 -20.26 19.80
C GLU A 257 -5.16 -20.47 19.51
N ALA A 258 -5.76 -19.66 18.66
CA ALA A 258 -7.16 -19.83 18.25
C ALA A 258 -7.41 -21.18 17.51
N ASN A 259 -6.45 -21.65 16.70
CA ASN A 259 -6.49 -22.98 16.09
C ASN A 259 -6.45 -24.10 17.13
N THR A 260 -5.65 -23.93 18.18
CA THR A 260 -5.54 -24.93 19.27
C THR A 260 -6.85 -25.01 20.05
N ILE A 261 -7.47 -23.87 20.39
CA ILE A 261 -8.80 -23.82 21.01
C ILE A 261 -9.82 -24.57 20.15
N LEU A 262 -9.87 -24.28 18.85
CA LEU A 262 -10.79 -24.94 17.92
C LEU A 262 -10.57 -26.46 17.89
N SER A 263 -9.32 -26.91 17.89
CA SER A 263 -8.98 -28.34 17.82
C SER A 263 -9.28 -29.12 19.10
N LYS A 264 -9.25 -28.45 20.26
CA LYS A 264 -9.59 -29.03 21.56
C LYS A 264 -11.09 -28.99 21.86
N SER A 265 -11.85 -28.14 21.16
CA SER A 265 -13.26 -27.93 21.43
C SER A 265 -14.13 -29.10 21.00
N ASN A 266 -15.01 -29.51 21.92
CA ASN A 266 -16.12 -30.44 21.66
C ASN A 266 -17.51 -29.77 21.89
N ASP A 267 -17.51 -28.48 22.18
CA ASP A 267 -18.70 -27.64 22.36
C ASP A 267 -18.90 -26.74 21.14
N ILE A 268 -20.16 -26.62 20.68
CA ILE A 268 -20.48 -25.85 19.47
C ILE A 268 -20.21 -24.35 19.70
N GLU A 269 -20.58 -23.81 20.87
CA GLU A 269 -20.41 -22.38 21.17
C GLU A 269 -18.91 -22.00 21.26
N ILE A 270 -18.08 -22.84 21.84
CA ILE A 270 -16.61 -22.65 21.87
C ILE A 270 -16.06 -22.77 20.46
N SER A 271 -16.53 -23.72 19.65
CA SER A 271 -16.06 -23.91 18.28
C SER A 271 -16.41 -22.70 17.40
N ASP A 272 -17.64 -22.19 17.50
CA ASP A 272 -18.08 -21.00 16.78
C ASP A 272 -17.27 -19.77 17.22
N SER A 273 -17.06 -19.60 18.53
CA SER A 273 -16.22 -18.53 19.07
C SER A 273 -14.78 -18.61 18.57
N ALA A 274 -14.20 -19.81 18.49
CA ALA A 274 -12.85 -20.01 17.99
C ALA A 274 -12.73 -19.71 16.47
N ILE A 275 -13.75 -20.04 15.67
CA ILE A 275 -13.83 -19.68 14.25
C ILE A 275 -13.92 -18.15 14.10
N ASP A 276 -14.74 -17.51 14.91
CA ASP A 276 -14.86 -16.06 14.96
C ASP A 276 -13.55 -15.40 15.33
N LEU A 277 -12.84 -15.89 16.39
CA LEU A 277 -11.51 -15.40 16.77
C LEU A 277 -10.54 -15.47 15.60
N LYS A 278 -10.48 -16.58 14.88
CA LYS A 278 -9.62 -16.73 13.71
C LYS A 278 -9.96 -15.74 12.60
N THR A 279 -11.24 -15.54 12.35
CA THR A 279 -11.72 -14.61 11.32
C THR A 279 -11.31 -13.17 11.66
N GLU A 280 -11.49 -12.75 12.91
CA GLU A 280 -11.10 -11.41 13.34
C GLU A 280 -9.58 -11.23 13.36
N ILE A 281 -8.81 -12.25 13.77
CA ILE A 281 -7.34 -12.23 13.73
C ILE A 281 -6.84 -12.06 12.29
N GLU A 282 -7.45 -12.74 11.30
CA GLU A 282 -7.05 -12.59 9.90
C GLU A 282 -7.38 -11.19 9.36
N LYS A 283 -8.55 -10.63 9.71
CA LYS A 283 -8.88 -9.23 9.37
C LYS A 283 -7.87 -8.22 9.97
N ILE A 284 -7.46 -8.45 11.22
CA ILE A 284 -6.41 -7.64 11.88
C ILE A 284 -5.10 -7.78 11.09
N ARG A 285 -4.73 -9.00 10.71
CA ARG A 285 -3.50 -9.28 9.96
C ARG A 285 -3.47 -8.61 8.59
N GLU A 286 -4.58 -8.62 7.84
CA GLU A 286 -4.70 -7.91 6.56
C GLU A 286 -4.47 -6.40 6.73
N GLN A 287 -5.01 -5.80 7.79
CA GLN A 287 -4.80 -4.38 8.06
C GLN A 287 -3.36 -4.05 8.47
N ILE A 288 -2.71 -4.93 9.25
CA ILE A 288 -1.31 -4.78 9.62
C ILE A 288 -0.39 -4.70 8.41
N GLN A 289 -0.72 -5.40 7.31
CA GLN A 289 0.06 -5.34 6.08
C GLN A 289 0.12 -3.94 5.45
N ASN A 290 -0.80 -3.06 5.79
CA ASN A 290 -0.83 -1.68 5.31
C ASN A 290 -0.12 -0.69 6.25
N ILE A 291 0.54 -1.16 7.30
CA ILE A 291 1.24 -0.34 8.30
C ILE A 291 2.75 -0.29 8.05
N GLU A 292 3.30 0.94 8.09
CA GLU A 292 4.73 1.22 8.05
C GLU A 292 5.25 1.70 9.41
#